data_3e095945e728db43405b147ebf5656ef
#
_entry.id   3e095945e728db43405b147ebf5656ef
#
_cell.length_a   1.000
_cell.length_b   1.000
_cell.length_c   1.000
_cell.angle_alpha   90.00
_cell.angle_beta   90.00
_cell.angle_gamma   90.00
#
_symmetry.space_group_name_H-M   'P 1'
#
loop_
_entity.id
_entity.type
_entity.pdbx_description
1 polymer ?
#
loop_
_entity_poly.entity_id
_entity_poly.type
_entity_poly.pdbx_seq_one_letter_code
_entity_poly.pdbx_strand_id
1 'polypeptide(L)'
;MMKRLPSLVALVSLAFAVLAFNSCSSVSPSSGSTSSSTSGSNSAAAQGETTRLKLSNKLYRPIVVRLERLGDPGRRDITVPARSSESVKVKPGTYKYSAVAEGFRPISKYKELEAKRSYTLYF
;
A
#
# COMPACT_ATOMS: atom_id res chain seq x y z
N MET A 1 4.58 23.07 50.47
CA MET A 1 5.28 23.93 49.47
C MET A 1 5.18 23.28 48.09
N MET A 2 4.30 23.79 47.27
CA MET A 2 4.14 23.34 45.88
C MET A 2 5.01 24.18 44.96
N LYS A 3 6.02 23.59 44.38
CA LYS A 3 6.81 24.23 43.31
C LYS A 3 6.10 23.99 41.98
N ARG A 4 5.52 25.04 41.45
CA ARG A 4 4.99 25.03 40.07
C ARG A 4 6.14 25.20 39.11
N LEU A 5 6.35 24.24 38.23
CA LEU A 5 7.25 24.35 37.09
C LEU A 5 6.52 25.05 35.93
N PRO A 6 7.12 26.06 35.32
CA PRO A 6 6.53 26.67 34.13
C PRO A 6 6.72 25.78 32.92
N SER A 7 5.60 25.56 32.23
CA SER A 7 5.55 24.87 30.97
C SER A 7 6.16 25.74 29.87
N LEU A 8 7.32 25.37 29.38
CA LEU A 8 7.95 25.95 28.21
C LEU A 8 7.26 25.35 26.97
N VAL A 9 6.32 26.10 26.43
CA VAL A 9 5.74 25.81 25.12
C VAL A 9 6.73 26.29 24.07
N ALA A 10 7.49 25.37 23.53
CA ALA A 10 8.30 25.64 22.34
C ALA A 10 7.43 25.60 21.10
N LEU A 11 7.13 26.77 20.57
CA LEU A 11 6.49 26.97 19.28
C LEU A 11 7.53 26.65 18.17
N VAL A 12 7.44 25.46 17.63
CA VAL A 12 8.20 25.10 16.43
C VAL A 12 7.36 25.49 15.23
N SER A 13 7.67 26.65 14.66
CA SER A 13 7.14 27.10 13.37
C SER A 13 7.82 26.30 12.26
N LEU A 14 7.12 25.33 11.71
CA LEU A 14 7.57 24.62 10.53
C LEU A 14 7.14 25.41 9.30
N ALA A 15 8.11 26.12 8.68
CA ALA A 15 7.91 26.76 7.39
C ALA A 15 7.89 25.69 6.30
N PHE A 16 6.73 25.44 5.72
CA PHE A 16 6.60 24.63 4.52
C PHE A 16 7.00 25.46 3.31
N ALA A 17 8.17 25.20 2.76
CA ALA A 17 8.54 25.69 1.44
C ALA A 17 7.84 24.83 0.39
N VAL A 18 6.83 25.39 -0.25
CA VAL A 18 6.18 24.78 -1.41
C VAL A 18 7.07 25.03 -2.62
N LEU A 19 7.83 24.03 -3.03
CA LEU A 19 8.50 24.03 -4.32
C LEU A 19 7.50 23.59 -5.38
N ALA A 20 6.90 24.56 -6.05
CA ALA A 20 6.12 24.32 -7.24
C ALA A 20 7.07 24.05 -8.42
N PHE A 21 7.25 22.80 -8.80
CA PHE A 21 7.87 22.44 -10.05
C PHE A 21 6.83 22.48 -11.16
N ASN A 22 6.72 23.63 -11.81
CA ASN A 22 6.03 23.74 -13.08
C ASN A 22 6.99 23.27 -14.19
N SER A 23 6.92 22.01 -14.53
CA SER A 23 7.52 21.49 -15.75
C SER A 23 6.47 21.43 -16.84
N CYS A 24 6.26 22.53 -17.51
CA CYS A 24 5.58 22.55 -18.79
C CYS A 24 6.57 22.09 -19.86
N SER A 25 6.57 20.83 -20.20
CA SER A 25 7.18 20.32 -21.42
C SER A 25 6.13 20.33 -22.52
N SER A 26 6.08 21.39 -23.28
CA SER A 26 5.36 21.43 -24.53
C SER A 26 6.12 20.61 -25.56
N VAL A 27 5.72 19.38 -25.76
CA VAL A 27 6.18 18.55 -26.88
C VAL A 27 5.21 18.78 -28.02
N SER A 28 5.68 19.45 -29.05
CA SER A 28 4.99 19.58 -30.31
C SER A 28 4.90 18.22 -30.99
N PRO A 29 3.75 17.76 -31.46
CA PRO A 29 3.66 16.55 -32.26
C PRO A 29 4.10 16.87 -33.67
N SER A 30 5.29 16.47 -34.04
CA SER A 30 5.66 16.37 -35.45
C SER A 30 5.01 15.11 -36.01
N SER A 31 4.15 15.31 -36.98
CA SER A 31 3.56 14.28 -37.80
C SER A 31 4.65 13.48 -38.53
N GLY A 32 4.87 12.27 -38.08
CA GLY A 32 5.66 11.27 -38.77
C GLY A 32 4.83 10.03 -38.91
N SER A 33 4.14 9.90 -40.04
CA SER A 33 3.50 8.66 -40.43
C SER A 33 4.57 7.66 -40.81
N THR A 34 4.85 6.73 -39.94
CA THR A 34 5.56 5.51 -40.29
C THR A 34 4.78 4.36 -39.71
N SER A 35 4.01 3.74 -40.54
CA SER A 35 3.41 2.45 -40.29
C SER A 35 4.52 1.39 -40.22
N SER A 36 5.04 1.17 -39.07
CA SER A 36 5.75 -0.03 -38.77
C SER A 36 4.91 -0.79 -37.76
N SER A 37 4.25 -1.79 -38.27
CA SER A 37 3.66 -2.85 -37.47
C SER A 37 4.77 -3.60 -36.78
N THR A 38 5.29 -3.03 -35.75
CA THR A 38 6.08 -3.75 -34.79
C THR A 38 5.11 -4.44 -33.90
N SER A 39 4.93 -5.71 -34.14
CA SER A 39 4.32 -6.63 -33.20
C SER A 39 4.84 -6.31 -31.82
N GLY A 40 3.96 -5.74 -31.02
CA GLY A 40 4.29 -5.44 -29.65
C GLY A 40 4.83 -6.68 -28.99
N SER A 41 6.06 -6.60 -28.53
CA SER A 41 6.60 -7.57 -27.62
C SER A 41 5.57 -7.74 -26.52
N ASN A 42 4.97 -8.90 -26.47
CA ASN A 42 4.03 -9.28 -25.46
C ASN A 42 4.76 -9.36 -24.13
N SER A 43 4.96 -8.24 -23.52
CA SER A 43 5.25 -8.17 -22.08
C SER A 43 4.02 -8.58 -21.27
N ALA A 44 3.00 -9.07 -21.93
CA ALA A 44 1.82 -9.67 -21.32
C ALA A 44 2.12 -10.92 -20.49
N ALA A 45 3.26 -11.54 -20.65
CA ALA A 45 3.72 -12.64 -19.81
C ALA A 45 3.94 -12.23 -18.34
N ALA A 46 4.07 -10.95 -18.04
CA ALA A 46 4.22 -10.45 -16.67
C ALA A 46 2.90 -10.06 -16.01
N GLN A 47 1.79 -10.07 -16.71
CA GLN A 47 0.46 -9.98 -16.11
C GLN A 47 0.07 -11.34 -15.55
N GLY A 48 0.90 -11.86 -14.64
CA GLY A 48 0.55 -13.01 -13.86
C GLY A 48 -0.82 -12.77 -13.23
N GLU A 49 -1.64 -13.79 -13.23
CA GLU A 49 -2.95 -13.79 -12.60
C GLU A 49 -2.85 -13.13 -11.24
N THR A 50 -3.67 -12.11 -11.01
CA THR A 50 -3.68 -11.38 -9.75
C THR A 50 -4.97 -11.67 -9.00
N THR A 51 -4.86 -11.66 -7.69
CA THR A 51 -5.97 -11.77 -6.76
C THR A 51 -6.18 -10.43 -6.08
N ARG A 52 -7.42 -10.02 -5.91
CA ARG A 52 -7.75 -8.82 -5.14
C ARG A 52 -7.96 -9.19 -3.67
N LEU A 53 -7.17 -8.60 -2.81
CA LEU A 53 -7.28 -8.77 -1.36
C LEU A 53 -7.74 -7.45 -0.74
N LYS A 54 -8.90 -7.47 -0.09
CA LYS A 54 -9.43 -6.35 0.68
C LYS A 54 -9.14 -6.58 2.15
N LEU A 55 -8.50 -5.63 2.80
CA LEU A 55 -8.21 -5.61 4.22
C LEU A 55 -9.18 -4.64 4.87
N SER A 56 -10.03 -5.13 5.76
CA SER A 56 -11.05 -4.32 6.44
C SER A 56 -10.73 -4.22 7.92
N ASN A 57 -10.40 -3.01 8.35
CA ASN A 57 -10.14 -2.70 9.75
C ASN A 57 -11.40 -2.17 10.42
N LYS A 58 -11.95 -2.93 11.36
CA LYS A 58 -13.12 -2.54 12.16
C LYS A 58 -12.76 -1.87 13.48
N LEU A 59 -11.46 -1.83 13.81
CA LEU A 59 -10.99 -1.20 15.04
C LEU A 59 -10.97 0.31 14.91
N TYR A 60 -10.99 0.99 16.04
CA TYR A 60 -10.85 2.45 16.14
C TYR A 60 -9.39 2.93 16.03
N ARG A 61 -8.46 2.03 15.75
CA ARG A 61 -7.03 2.29 15.63
C ARG A 61 -6.50 1.78 14.29
N PRO A 62 -5.45 2.38 13.74
CA PRO A 62 -4.81 1.84 12.55
C PRO A 62 -4.17 0.49 12.86
N ILE A 63 -4.13 -0.37 11.87
CA ILE A 63 -3.45 -1.66 11.92
C ILE A 63 -2.37 -1.73 10.85
N VAL A 64 -1.32 -2.47 11.12
CA VAL A 64 -0.31 -2.83 10.11
C VAL A 64 -0.51 -4.30 9.79
N VAL A 65 -0.81 -4.59 8.54
CA VAL A 65 -0.97 -5.96 8.04
C VAL A 65 0.27 -6.31 7.24
N ARG A 66 0.98 -7.33 7.68
CA ARG A 66 2.12 -7.90 6.96
C ARG A 66 1.67 -9.11 6.17
N LEU A 67 1.99 -9.13 4.88
CA LEU A 67 1.74 -10.22 3.97
C LEU A 67 3.07 -10.85 3.55
N GLU A 68 3.20 -12.15 3.75
CA GLU A 68 4.35 -12.96 3.34
C GLU A 68 3.84 -14.13 2.52
N ARG A 69 4.25 -14.22 1.25
CA ARG A 69 3.90 -15.36 0.40
C ARG A 69 4.86 -16.52 0.68
N LEU A 70 4.34 -17.70 0.87
CA LEU A 70 5.17 -18.90 1.01
C LEU A 70 5.94 -19.16 -0.28
N GLY A 71 7.25 -19.39 -0.16
CA GLY A 71 8.14 -19.59 -1.29
C GLY A 71 8.65 -18.31 -1.97
N ASP A 72 8.28 -17.14 -1.46
CA ASP A 72 8.75 -15.84 -1.94
C ASP A 72 9.41 -15.08 -0.77
N PRO A 73 10.66 -14.62 -0.89
CA PRO A 73 11.31 -13.88 0.20
C PRO A 73 10.74 -12.47 0.41
N GLY A 74 9.89 -12.01 -0.51
CA GLY A 74 9.24 -10.70 -0.42
C GLY A 74 8.17 -10.64 0.67
N ARG A 75 8.20 -9.59 1.46
CA ARG A 75 7.12 -9.25 2.40
C ARG A 75 6.56 -7.87 2.06
N ARG A 76 5.29 -7.67 2.35
CA ARG A 76 4.62 -6.40 2.13
C ARG A 76 3.86 -5.98 3.39
N ASP A 77 4.17 -4.80 3.87
CA ASP A 77 3.47 -4.19 5.00
C ASP A 77 2.47 -3.17 4.48
N ILE A 78 1.23 -3.24 4.95
CA ILE A 78 0.12 -2.39 4.54
C ILE A 78 -0.51 -1.81 5.78
N THR A 79 -0.54 -0.49 5.86
CA THR A 79 -1.24 0.21 6.94
C THR A 79 -2.69 0.44 6.55
N VAL A 80 -3.61 -0.05 7.36
CA VAL A 80 -5.05 0.16 7.17
C VAL A 80 -5.54 1.11 8.26
N PRO A 81 -6.01 2.31 7.91
CA PRO A 81 -6.50 3.28 8.88
C PRO A 81 -7.66 2.73 9.71
N ALA A 82 -7.94 3.38 10.84
CA ALA A 82 -9.07 3.03 11.70
C ALA A 82 -10.39 3.10 10.92
N ARG A 83 -11.26 2.12 11.13
CA ARG A 83 -12.59 2.05 10.51
C ARG A 83 -12.59 2.14 8.98
N SER A 84 -11.52 1.71 8.36
CA SER A 84 -11.29 1.81 6.91
C SER A 84 -11.00 0.45 6.28
N SER A 85 -10.88 0.44 4.97
CA SER A 85 -10.45 -0.74 4.22
C SER A 85 -9.50 -0.34 3.10
N GLU A 86 -8.51 -1.19 2.88
CA GLU A 86 -7.54 -1.08 1.80
C GLU A 86 -7.65 -2.29 0.87
N SER A 87 -7.51 -2.05 -0.42
CA SER A 87 -7.53 -3.12 -1.43
C SER A 87 -6.19 -3.19 -2.13
N VAL A 88 -5.61 -4.37 -2.15
CA VAL A 88 -4.33 -4.63 -2.79
C VAL A 88 -4.45 -5.76 -3.78
N LYS A 89 -3.68 -5.67 -4.87
CA LYS A 89 -3.51 -6.76 -5.82
C LYS A 89 -2.29 -7.57 -5.42
N VAL A 90 -2.45 -8.86 -5.33
CA VAL A 90 -1.40 -9.81 -4.96
C VAL A 90 -1.38 -10.99 -5.94
N LYS A 91 -0.27 -11.67 -6.05
CA LYS A 91 -0.18 -12.91 -6.83
C LYS A 91 -0.93 -14.03 -6.11
N PRO A 92 -1.50 -15.01 -6.82
CA PRO A 92 -2.09 -16.17 -6.17
C PRO A 92 -1.05 -16.98 -5.42
N GLY A 93 -1.48 -17.71 -4.41
CA GLY A 93 -0.63 -18.57 -3.58
C GLY A 93 -1.03 -18.54 -2.11
N THR A 94 -0.27 -19.24 -1.30
CA THR A 94 -0.50 -19.27 0.15
C THR A 94 0.26 -18.13 0.82
N TYR A 95 -0.47 -17.35 1.59
CA TYR A 95 0.07 -16.22 2.35
C TYR A 95 -0.02 -16.46 3.83
N LYS A 96 1.06 -16.13 4.52
CA LYS A 96 1.03 -15.84 5.94
C LYS A 96 0.72 -14.36 6.09
N TYR A 97 -0.34 -14.03 6.80
CA TYR A 97 -0.63 -12.65 7.13
C TYR A 97 -0.60 -12.46 8.64
N SER A 98 -0.04 -11.37 9.07
CA SER A 98 -0.04 -10.95 10.47
C SER A 98 -0.56 -9.53 10.57
N ALA A 99 -1.39 -9.27 11.55
CA ALA A 99 -1.91 -7.95 11.83
C ALA A 99 -1.48 -7.51 13.23
N VAL A 100 -1.01 -6.28 13.31
CA VAL A 100 -0.58 -5.64 14.55
C VAL A 100 -1.34 -4.33 14.72
N ALA A 101 -1.96 -4.14 15.85
CA ALA A 101 -2.54 -2.88 16.27
C ALA A 101 -2.01 -2.53 17.67
N GLU A 102 -1.87 -1.23 17.91
CA GLU A 102 -1.43 -0.75 19.24
C GLU A 102 -2.41 -1.19 20.33
N GLY A 103 -1.88 -1.79 21.39
CA GLY A 103 -2.67 -2.29 22.52
C GLY A 103 -3.36 -3.64 22.29
N PHE A 104 -3.14 -4.29 21.16
CA PHE A 104 -3.69 -5.61 20.85
C PHE A 104 -2.57 -6.64 20.64
N ARG A 105 -2.89 -7.90 20.90
CA ARG A 105 -1.96 -8.98 20.60
C ARG A 105 -1.87 -9.19 19.09
N PRO A 106 -0.68 -9.41 18.51
CA PRO A 106 -0.53 -9.71 17.11
C PRO A 106 -1.32 -10.97 16.73
N ILE A 107 -1.99 -10.89 15.60
CA ILE A 107 -2.70 -12.03 15.01
C ILE A 107 -1.87 -12.51 13.82
N SER A 108 -1.67 -13.82 13.70
CA SER A 108 -1.00 -14.42 12.55
C SER A 108 -1.78 -15.63 12.07
N LYS A 109 -2.07 -15.66 10.78
CA LYS A 109 -2.83 -16.75 10.14
C LYS A 109 -2.32 -17.00 8.72
N TYR A 110 -2.70 -18.14 8.17
CA TYR A 110 -2.44 -18.50 6.78
C TYR A 110 -3.73 -18.42 5.96
N LYS A 111 -3.61 -18.03 4.72
CA LYS A 111 -4.71 -18.00 3.75
C LYS A 111 -4.21 -18.33 2.37
N GLU A 112 -4.88 -19.26 1.73
CA GLU A 112 -4.68 -19.53 0.32
C GLU A 112 -5.52 -18.56 -0.52
N LEU A 113 -4.88 -17.94 -1.50
CA LEU A 113 -5.48 -16.99 -2.41
C LEU A 113 -5.42 -17.55 -3.82
N GLU A 114 -6.57 -17.86 -4.38
CA GLU A 114 -6.70 -18.36 -5.75
C GLU A 114 -6.69 -17.22 -6.75
N ALA A 115 -6.21 -17.51 -7.95
CA ALA A 115 -6.20 -16.56 -9.06
C ALA A 115 -7.61 -16.06 -9.41
N LYS A 116 -7.69 -14.81 -9.86
CA LYS A 116 -8.94 -14.18 -10.36
C LYS A 116 -10.08 -14.10 -9.33
N ARG A 117 -9.79 -14.30 -8.05
CA ARG A 117 -10.76 -14.18 -6.96
C ARG A 117 -10.53 -12.92 -6.14
N SER A 118 -11.55 -12.56 -5.37
CA SER A 118 -11.49 -11.47 -4.41
C SER A 118 -11.71 -12.03 -3.01
N TYR A 119 -10.86 -11.62 -2.08
CA TYR A 119 -10.93 -12.02 -0.68
C TYR A 119 -11.04 -10.80 0.21
N THR A 120 -11.71 -10.95 1.33
CA THR A 120 -11.76 -9.91 2.37
C THR A 120 -11.26 -10.50 3.69
N LEU A 121 -10.30 -9.84 4.28
CA LEU A 121 -9.83 -10.13 5.64
C LEU A 121 -10.36 -9.05 6.59
N TYR A 122 -10.94 -9.46 7.68
CA TYR A 122 -11.49 -8.59 8.73
C TYR A 122 -10.59 -8.63 9.96
N PHE A 123 -10.38 -7.45 10.54
CA PHE A 123 -9.58 -7.24 11.73
C PHE A 123 -10.32 -6.40 12.77
#